data_4e33baf125c9342b42dd991d5780338e
#
_entry.id   4e33baf125c9342b42dd991d5780338e
#
_cell.length_a   1.000
_cell.length_b   1.000
_cell.length_c   1.000
_cell.angle_alpha   90.00
_cell.angle_beta   90.00
_cell.angle_gamma   90.00
#
_symmetry.space_group_name_H-M   'P 1'
#
loop_
_entity.id
_entity.type
_entity.pdbx_description
1 polymer ?
#
loop_
_entity_poly.entity_id
_entity_poly.type
_entity_poly.pdbx_seq_one_letter_code
_entity_poly.pdbx_strand_id
1 'polypeptide(L)'
;MKKSYILFTLVLGIAASSCQDSGWEDDVYTNYTIWNKTLLEHNVISIQELKSKYQGFITGQDQFAEITTDSMLRGTVICTDDGGNLTQQIVLQDGTKQNPGFIIIGVNMNALYNYIQPGQEILFSLKGAYIGGYGQNGQLGYPTKNAKERERIGRMSQQDFWSRVKFLGAPAPSRIDTLDFDAVKNLNKDQWAGCIVRVRGTITTVNPEHMVMAAPEDADDGNGVTNTIHLQGGGTLAVRTSTYAYFASYPIKPDHVYTIYGVLSRYVDDWQLGIRTMSDIVE
;
A
#
# COMPACT_ATOMS: atom_id res chain seq x y z
N MET A 1 5.12 -74.94 -11.39
CA MET A 1 4.39 -73.77 -10.99
C MET A 1 5.21 -72.88 -10.03
N LYS A 2 6.42 -72.44 -10.39
CA LYS A 2 7.26 -71.60 -9.51
C LYS A 2 8.01 -70.43 -10.23
N LYS A 3 7.65 -70.12 -11.47
CA LYS A 3 8.34 -69.07 -12.25
C LYS A 3 7.51 -67.79 -12.53
N SER A 4 6.20 -67.74 -12.09
CA SER A 4 5.34 -66.58 -12.38
C SER A 4 5.33 -65.49 -11.30
N TYR A 5 5.83 -65.74 -10.09
CA TYR A 5 5.74 -64.78 -8.99
C TYR A 5 6.94 -63.78 -8.94
N ILE A 6 8.05 -64.06 -9.61
CA ILE A 6 9.24 -63.19 -9.61
C ILE A 6 9.07 -62.00 -10.56
N LEU A 7 8.27 -62.11 -11.60
CA LEU A 7 8.04 -61.04 -12.56
C LEU A 7 7.05 -59.97 -12.05
N PHE A 8 6.19 -60.30 -11.10
CA PHE A 8 5.20 -59.37 -10.54
C PHE A 8 5.77 -58.47 -9.44
N THR A 9 6.82 -58.92 -8.74
CA THR A 9 7.47 -58.14 -7.70
C THR A 9 8.45 -57.10 -8.26
N LEU A 10 8.95 -57.30 -9.48
CA LEU A 10 9.87 -56.33 -10.12
C LEU A 10 9.16 -55.15 -10.76
N VAL A 11 7.89 -55.28 -11.14
CA VAL A 11 7.09 -54.21 -11.75
C VAL A 11 6.50 -53.25 -10.69
N LEU A 12 6.29 -53.74 -9.46
CA LEU A 12 5.81 -52.88 -8.36
C LEU A 12 6.91 -52.01 -7.74
N GLY A 13 8.17 -52.32 -7.98
CA GLY A 13 9.31 -51.52 -7.44
C GLY A 13 9.65 -50.26 -8.25
N ILE A 14 9.13 -50.14 -9.48
CA ILE A 14 9.47 -49.01 -10.36
C ILE A 14 8.42 -47.88 -10.25
N ALA A 15 7.25 -48.14 -9.67
CA ALA A 15 6.19 -47.15 -9.52
C ALA A 15 6.31 -46.27 -8.26
N ALA A 16 7.30 -46.53 -7.39
CA ALA A 16 7.46 -45.78 -6.13
C ALA A 16 8.59 -44.74 -6.14
N SER A 17 9.27 -44.53 -7.28
CA SER A 17 10.38 -43.57 -7.35
C SER A 17 10.08 -42.32 -8.19
N SER A 18 8.78 -42.00 -8.41
CA SER A 18 8.37 -40.88 -9.26
C SER A 18 7.82 -39.67 -8.47
N CYS A 19 8.15 -39.52 -7.20
CA CYS A 19 7.82 -38.30 -6.46
C CYS A 19 8.99 -37.92 -5.56
N GLN A 20 10.08 -37.56 -6.18
CA GLN A 20 11.13 -36.85 -5.48
C GLN A 20 11.74 -35.82 -6.44
N ASP A 21 10.92 -34.79 -6.69
CA ASP A 21 11.45 -33.57 -7.25
C ASP A 21 11.49 -32.52 -6.14
N SER A 22 12.65 -32.46 -5.51
CA SER A 22 12.98 -31.46 -4.50
C SER A 22 13.38 -30.11 -5.13
N GLY A 23 13.14 -29.95 -6.42
CA GLY A 23 13.56 -28.76 -7.18
C GLY A 23 12.59 -27.57 -7.11
N TRP A 24 11.50 -27.66 -6.38
CA TRP A 24 10.49 -26.58 -6.34
C TRP A 24 10.68 -25.55 -5.24
N GLU A 25 11.54 -25.81 -4.25
CA GLU A 25 11.67 -24.92 -3.10
C GLU A 25 12.78 -23.86 -3.23
N ASP A 26 13.79 -24.08 -4.06
CA ASP A 26 14.98 -23.21 -4.07
C ASP A 26 14.91 -22.06 -5.09
N ASP A 27 14.09 -22.14 -6.14
CA ASP A 27 14.07 -21.11 -7.18
C ASP A 27 13.08 -19.96 -6.91
N VAL A 28 12.15 -20.13 -6.00
CA VAL A 28 11.11 -19.11 -5.75
C VAL A 28 11.65 -17.95 -4.89
N TYR A 29 12.69 -18.17 -4.09
CA TYR A 29 13.15 -17.18 -3.12
C TYR A 29 14.49 -16.52 -3.42
N THR A 30 15.24 -16.97 -4.42
CA THR A 30 16.59 -16.45 -4.68
C THR A 30 16.68 -15.42 -5.80
N ASN A 31 15.64 -15.21 -6.60
CA ASN A 31 15.68 -14.26 -7.71
C ASN A 31 14.60 -13.17 -7.60
N TYR A 32 14.69 -12.32 -6.59
CA TYR A 32 13.80 -11.17 -6.39
C TYR A 32 14.01 -10.04 -7.42
N THR A 33 14.87 -10.21 -8.39
CA THR A 33 14.95 -9.32 -9.54
C THR A 33 13.90 -9.73 -10.57
N ILE A 34 12.64 -9.69 -10.14
CA ILE A 34 11.49 -9.94 -10.99
C ILE A 34 11.10 -8.61 -11.66
N TRP A 35 10.34 -8.71 -12.75
CA TRP A 35 9.86 -7.58 -13.55
C TRP A 35 11.03 -6.83 -14.20
N ASN A 36 10.83 -5.84 -14.92
CA ASN A 36 11.78 -5.15 -15.79
C ASN A 36 13.29 -5.33 -15.43
N LYS A 37 13.81 -6.55 -15.63
CA LYS A 37 15.21 -6.91 -15.29
C LYS A 37 16.24 -6.04 -16.02
N THR A 38 15.85 -5.46 -17.14
CA THR A 38 16.69 -4.58 -17.97
C THR A 38 16.74 -3.15 -17.44
N LEU A 39 15.86 -2.78 -16.49
CA LEU A 39 15.86 -1.47 -15.89
C LEU A 39 17.15 -1.26 -15.09
N LEU A 40 18.02 -0.38 -15.55
CA LEU A 40 19.27 -0.03 -14.90
C LEU A 40 19.07 1.21 -14.04
N GLU A 41 19.61 1.20 -12.83
CA GLU A 41 19.57 2.34 -11.92
C GLU A 41 20.37 3.51 -12.50
N HIS A 42 19.72 4.66 -12.61
CA HIS A 42 20.35 5.92 -13.03
C HIS A 42 19.52 7.10 -12.52
N ASN A 43 20.16 8.22 -12.31
CA ASN A 43 19.52 9.49 -11.94
C ASN A 43 18.40 9.33 -10.89
N VAL A 44 18.73 8.64 -9.78
CA VAL A 44 17.81 8.44 -8.67
C VAL A 44 17.65 9.76 -7.92
N ILE A 45 16.41 10.22 -7.80
CA ILE A 45 16.02 11.39 -7.03
C ILE A 45 15.21 10.97 -5.81
N SER A 46 15.17 11.81 -4.77
CA SER A 46 14.34 11.55 -3.61
C SER A 46 12.86 11.87 -3.88
N ILE A 47 11.97 11.22 -3.13
CA ILE A 47 10.54 11.52 -3.16
C ILE A 47 10.30 12.99 -2.76
N GLN A 48 11.07 13.51 -1.81
CA GLN A 48 10.95 14.92 -1.41
C GLN A 48 11.35 15.88 -2.54
N GLU A 49 12.43 15.59 -3.25
CA GLU A 49 12.85 16.38 -4.42
C GLU A 49 11.76 16.36 -5.50
N LEU A 50 11.23 15.18 -5.81
CA LEU A 50 10.12 15.02 -6.75
C LEU A 50 8.89 15.82 -6.31
N LYS A 51 8.45 15.67 -5.05
CA LYS A 51 7.30 16.40 -4.51
C LYS A 51 7.52 17.91 -4.53
N SER A 52 8.69 18.37 -4.15
CA SER A 52 9.02 19.81 -4.17
C SER A 52 8.94 20.40 -5.58
N LYS A 53 9.45 19.69 -6.58
CA LYS A 53 9.40 20.12 -7.98
C LYS A 53 7.97 20.25 -8.51
N TYR A 54 7.06 19.38 -8.06
CA TYR A 54 5.68 19.33 -8.55
C TYR A 54 4.65 19.75 -7.49
N GLN A 55 5.06 20.48 -6.46
CA GLN A 55 4.21 20.86 -5.32
C GLN A 55 2.89 21.51 -5.74
N GLY A 56 2.90 22.44 -6.71
CA GLY A 56 1.68 23.10 -7.20
C GLY A 56 0.67 22.16 -7.81
N PHE A 57 1.11 21.07 -8.44
CA PHE A 57 0.23 20.05 -9.00
C PHE A 57 -0.28 19.06 -7.93
N ILE A 58 0.49 18.83 -6.87
CA ILE A 58 0.09 17.97 -5.76
C ILE A 58 -0.96 18.65 -4.89
N THR A 59 -0.77 19.92 -4.58
CA THR A 59 -1.68 20.70 -3.73
C THR A 59 -2.83 21.35 -4.50
N GLY A 60 -2.70 21.48 -5.81
CA GLY A 60 -3.75 22.01 -6.68
C GLY A 60 -4.89 21.01 -6.84
N GLN A 61 -6.11 21.51 -6.76
CA GLN A 61 -7.29 20.65 -6.96
C GLN A 61 -7.37 20.21 -8.43
N ASP A 62 -7.50 18.88 -8.64
CA ASP A 62 -7.63 18.25 -9.96
C ASP A 62 -6.48 18.61 -10.94
N GLN A 63 -5.28 18.92 -10.41
CA GLN A 63 -4.11 19.23 -11.22
C GLN A 63 -3.14 18.05 -11.28
N PHE A 64 -2.42 17.94 -12.37
CA PHE A 64 -1.37 16.96 -12.59
C PHE A 64 -0.37 17.44 -13.67
N ALA A 65 0.82 16.85 -13.68
CA ALA A 65 1.83 17.11 -14.69
C ALA A 65 2.53 15.83 -15.13
N GLU A 66 2.95 15.79 -16.38
CA GLU A 66 3.83 14.73 -16.89
C GLU A 66 5.26 14.92 -16.38
N ILE A 67 5.91 13.83 -15.97
CA ILE A 67 7.32 13.82 -15.61
C ILE A 67 8.13 13.53 -16.87
N THR A 68 8.74 14.55 -17.43
CA THR A 68 9.54 14.45 -18.67
C THR A 68 11.01 14.13 -18.41
N THR A 69 11.49 14.35 -17.19
CA THR A 69 12.88 14.09 -16.81
C THR A 69 13.11 12.58 -16.70
N ASP A 70 14.20 12.11 -17.30
CA ASP A 70 14.65 10.72 -17.18
C ASP A 70 15.30 10.50 -15.82
N SER A 71 14.48 10.13 -14.84
CA SER A 71 14.85 9.95 -13.43
C SER A 71 14.08 8.77 -12.83
N MET A 72 14.53 8.32 -11.68
CA MET A 72 13.98 7.17 -10.98
C MET A 72 13.76 7.49 -9.51
N LEU A 73 12.83 6.77 -8.89
CA LEU A 73 12.74 6.61 -7.44
C LEU A 73 13.36 5.26 -7.04
N ARG A 74 14.02 5.25 -5.90
CA ARG A 74 14.40 4.04 -5.18
C ARG A 74 13.80 4.11 -3.78
N GLY A 75 13.03 3.11 -3.40
CA GLY A 75 12.37 3.15 -2.10
C GLY A 75 11.80 1.80 -1.69
N THR A 76 11.27 1.76 -0.47
CA THR A 76 10.63 0.59 0.13
C THR A 76 9.11 0.74 0.04
N VAL A 77 8.44 -0.29 -0.45
CA VAL A 77 6.98 -0.38 -0.39
C VAL A 77 6.57 -0.65 1.05
N ILE A 78 5.79 0.24 1.65
CA ILE A 78 5.39 0.15 3.05
C ILE A 78 3.93 -0.25 3.23
N CYS A 79 3.13 -0.15 2.17
CA CYS A 79 1.72 -0.52 2.18
C CYS A 79 1.29 -0.96 0.78
N THR A 80 0.37 -1.91 0.74
CA THR A 80 -0.30 -2.43 -0.46
C THR A 80 -1.81 -2.44 -0.24
N ASP A 81 -2.55 -3.07 -1.13
CA ASP A 81 -4.01 -3.17 -1.10
C ASP A 81 -4.54 -4.41 -0.36
N ASP A 82 -3.75 -5.04 0.50
CA ASP A 82 -4.04 -6.33 1.16
C ASP A 82 -5.37 -6.32 1.95
N GLY A 83 -5.64 -5.30 2.75
CA GLY A 83 -6.87 -5.22 3.55
C GLY A 83 -8.10 -4.75 2.79
N GLY A 84 -7.98 -4.39 1.51
CA GLY A 84 -9.09 -3.85 0.71
C GLY A 84 -9.53 -2.42 1.08
N ASN A 85 -8.82 -1.76 2.01
CA ASN A 85 -9.08 -0.37 2.38
C ASN A 85 -8.31 0.62 1.49
N LEU A 86 -7.05 0.34 1.23
CA LEU A 86 -6.17 1.15 0.37
C LEU A 86 -6.06 0.48 -1.01
N THR A 87 -7.16 0.50 -1.77
CA THR A 87 -7.30 -0.29 -3.00
C THR A 87 -6.49 0.25 -4.17
N GLN A 88 -5.89 -0.68 -4.95
CA GLN A 88 -5.25 -0.38 -6.24
C GLN A 88 -4.13 0.65 -6.12
N GLN A 89 -3.35 0.58 -5.06
CA GLN A 89 -2.22 1.46 -4.82
C GLN A 89 -1.16 0.80 -3.94
N ILE A 90 0.04 1.32 -4.04
CA ILE A 90 1.11 1.07 -3.08
C ILE A 90 1.58 2.42 -2.52
N VAL A 91 2.13 2.40 -1.30
CA VAL A 91 2.83 3.55 -0.72
C VAL A 91 4.31 3.25 -0.72
N LEU A 92 5.08 4.10 -1.38
CA LEU A 92 6.53 4.03 -1.45
C LEU A 92 7.15 5.02 -0.46
N GLN A 93 8.15 4.56 0.27
CA GLN A 93 8.94 5.36 1.21
C GLN A 93 10.41 5.39 0.78
N ASP A 94 11.05 6.56 0.87
CA ASP A 94 12.50 6.71 0.78
C ASP A 94 13.05 7.57 1.94
N GLY A 95 14.33 7.89 1.86
CA GLY A 95 14.99 8.75 2.83
C GLY A 95 15.34 8.06 4.15
N THR A 96 15.52 8.86 5.19
CA THR A 96 15.85 8.38 6.55
C THR A 96 14.67 8.57 7.48
N LYS A 97 14.73 7.91 8.65
CA LYS A 97 13.71 8.05 9.69
C LYS A 97 13.45 9.52 10.11
N GLN A 98 14.47 10.34 10.07
CA GLN A 98 14.40 11.77 10.42
C GLN A 98 13.96 12.66 9.25
N ASN A 99 14.16 12.18 8.04
CA ASN A 99 13.84 12.91 6.81
C ASN A 99 13.26 11.94 5.75
N PRO A 100 12.07 11.36 6.01
CA PRO A 100 11.43 10.43 5.08
C PRO A 100 10.72 11.17 3.95
N GLY A 101 10.56 10.48 2.82
CA GLY A 101 9.64 10.85 1.75
C GLY A 101 8.63 9.74 1.53
N PHE A 102 7.37 10.11 1.24
CA PHE A 102 6.29 9.17 0.95
C PHE A 102 5.53 9.59 -0.29
N ILE A 103 5.19 8.62 -1.14
CA ILE A 103 4.37 8.86 -2.33
C ILE A 103 3.48 7.66 -2.63
N ILE A 104 2.28 7.93 -3.11
CA ILE A 104 1.34 6.90 -3.58
C ILE A 104 1.66 6.58 -5.04
N ILE A 105 1.67 5.31 -5.41
CA ILE A 105 1.66 4.87 -6.80
C ILE A 105 0.34 4.17 -7.04
N GLY A 106 -0.54 4.80 -7.83
CA GLY A 106 -1.84 4.26 -8.20
C GLY A 106 -1.70 3.30 -9.39
N VAL A 107 -2.22 2.07 -9.24
CA VAL A 107 -2.15 1.02 -10.26
C VAL A 107 -3.53 0.43 -10.48
N ASN A 108 -4.00 0.41 -11.71
CA ASN A 108 -5.28 -0.22 -12.06
C ASN A 108 -5.16 -1.75 -12.06
N MET A 109 -4.96 -2.29 -10.88
CA MET A 109 -4.82 -3.71 -10.61
C MET A 109 -5.30 -4.02 -9.19
N ASN A 110 -6.11 -5.04 -9.05
CA ASN A 110 -6.52 -5.56 -7.75
C ASN A 110 -5.52 -6.59 -7.24
N ALA A 111 -5.47 -6.76 -5.93
CA ALA A 111 -4.63 -7.75 -5.25
C ALA A 111 -3.12 -7.59 -5.59
N LEU A 112 -2.64 -6.34 -5.59
CA LEU A 112 -1.21 -6.02 -5.73
C LEU A 112 -0.37 -6.76 -4.69
N TYR A 113 -0.92 -7.00 -3.49
CA TYR A 113 -0.27 -7.73 -2.40
C TYR A 113 0.17 -9.15 -2.77
N ASN A 114 -0.42 -9.77 -3.79
CA ASN A 114 0.03 -11.09 -4.28
C ASN A 114 1.39 -11.02 -4.99
N TYR A 115 1.83 -9.84 -5.41
CA TYR A 115 3.05 -9.63 -6.19
C TYR A 115 4.07 -8.77 -5.45
N ILE A 116 3.60 -7.84 -4.62
CA ILE A 116 4.45 -6.88 -3.91
C ILE A 116 4.14 -6.97 -2.42
N GLN A 117 5.15 -7.33 -1.64
CA GLN A 117 5.03 -7.42 -0.19
C GLN A 117 5.51 -6.12 0.47
N PRO A 118 4.91 -5.70 1.61
CA PRO A 118 5.50 -4.66 2.44
C PRO A 118 6.93 -5.00 2.83
N GLY A 119 7.83 -4.01 2.74
CA GLY A 119 9.27 -4.21 2.91
C GLY A 119 10.03 -4.49 1.61
N GLN A 120 9.34 -4.63 0.47
CA GLN A 120 9.98 -4.78 -0.84
C GLN A 120 10.62 -3.45 -1.26
N GLU A 121 11.92 -3.47 -1.51
CA GLU A 121 12.62 -2.35 -2.14
C GLU A 121 12.46 -2.40 -3.65
N ILE A 122 12.17 -1.27 -4.27
CA ILE A 122 11.98 -1.16 -5.72
C ILE A 122 12.76 0.02 -6.32
N LEU A 123 13.13 -0.13 -7.60
CA LEU A 123 13.37 1.00 -8.50
C LEU A 123 12.10 1.26 -9.30
N PHE A 124 11.77 2.52 -9.51
CA PHE A 124 10.62 2.95 -10.29
C PHE A 124 11.00 4.06 -11.27
N SER A 125 10.81 3.82 -12.57
CA SER A 125 11.09 4.81 -13.64
C SER A 125 9.99 5.86 -13.71
N LEU A 126 10.38 7.13 -13.62
CA LEU A 126 9.45 8.26 -13.58
C LEU A 126 9.08 8.83 -14.94
N LYS A 127 9.97 8.76 -15.93
CA LYS A 127 9.78 9.40 -17.24
C LYS A 127 8.50 8.94 -17.92
N GLY A 128 7.64 9.89 -18.30
CA GLY A 128 6.34 9.64 -18.91
C GLY A 128 5.24 9.19 -17.94
N ALA A 129 5.52 9.04 -16.63
CA ALA A 129 4.49 8.98 -15.61
C ALA A 129 3.96 10.37 -15.29
N TYR A 130 2.78 10.44 -14.70
CA TYR A 130 2.19 11.71 -14.25
C TYR A 130 2.21 11.78 -12.73
N ILE A 131 2.32 13.00 -12.22
CA ILE A 131 2.25 13.30 -10.80
C ILE A 131 1.16 14.33 -10.55
N GLY A 132 0.40 14.13 -9.48
CA GLY A 132 -0.64 15.04 -9.00
C GLY A 132 -0.98 14.74 -7.56
N GLY A 133 -2.13 15.19 -7.09
CA GLY A 133 -2.56 14.94 -5.72
C GLY A 133 -4.04 14.60 -5.59
N TYR A 134 -4.34 13.79 -4.58
CA TYR A 134 -5.69 13.58 -4.09
C TYR A 134 -5.74 13.91 -2.60
N GLY A 135 -6.60 14.87 -2.21
CA GLY A 135 -6.58 15.42 -0.85
C GLY A 135 -5.21 15.98 -0.46
N GLN A 136 -4.41 16.42 -1.45
CA GLN A 136 -3.03 16.90 -1.32
C GLN A 136 -2.00 15.81 -0.93
N ASN A 137 -2.34 14.53 -1.03
CA ASN A 137 -1.33 13.46 -1.00
C ASN A 137 -0.71 13.30 -2.39
N GLY A 138 0.61 13.30 -2.47
CA GLY A 138 1.30 13.10 -3.73
C GLY A 138 1.04 11.71 -4.31
N GLN A 139 0.65 11.66 -5.58
CA GLN A 139 0.35 10.42 -6.28
C GLN A 139 0.98 10.39 -7.66
N LEU A 140 1.60 9.27 -7.99
CA LEU A 140 2.01 8.89 -9.33
C LEU A 140 0.91 8.05 -10.00
N GLY A 141 0.69 8.29 -11.28
CA GLY A 141 -0.32 7.55 -12.04
C GLY A 141 -0.47 8.10 -13.45
N TYR A 142 -1.69 8.10 -13.96
CA TYR A 142 -2.07 8.68 -15.25
C TYR A 142 -3.33 9.55 -15.12
N PRO A 143 -3.53 10.52 -16.02
CA PRO A 143 -4.76 11.30 -16.07
C PRO A 143 -5.98 10.41 -16.23
N THR A 144 -7.04 10.71 -15.48
CA THR A 144 -8.34 10.05 -15.58
C THR A 144 -9.44 11.08 -15.37
N LYS A 145 -10.65 10.72 -15.74
CA LYS A 145 -11.84 11.53 -15.44
C LYS A 145 -12.62 10.95 -14.28
N ASN A 146 -13.10 11.80 -13.41
CA ASN A 146 -14.05 11.40 -12.36
C ASN A 146 -15.50 11.32 -12.91
N ALA A 147 -16.46 10.94 -12.07
CA ALA A 147 -17.87 10.85 -12.45
C ALA A 147 -18.49 12.20 -12.92
N LYS A 148 -17.84 13.33 -12.66
CA LYS A 148 -18.23 14.68 -13.10
C LYS A 148 -17.42 15.15 -14.31
N GLU A 149 -16.80 14.22 -15.06
CA GLU A 149 -15.96 14.47 -16.25
C GLU A 149 -14.76 15.41 -16.00
N ARG A 150 -14.37 15.65 -14.74
CA ARG A 150 -13.18 16.43 -14.41
C ARG A 150 -11.94 15.55 -14.49
N GLU A 151 -10.92 16.03 -15.18
CA GLU A 151 -9.63 15.39 -15.24
C GLU A 151 -8.91 15.49 -13.90
N ARG A 152 -8.26 14.43 -13.48
CA ARG A 152 -7.45 14.36 -12.26
C ARG A 152 -6.40 13.28 -12.39
N ILE A 153 -5.45 13.24 -11.46
CA ILE A 153 -4.55 12.10 -11.36
C ILE A 153 -5.33 10.83 -10.98
N GLY A 154 -5.08 9.76 -11.68
CA GLY A 154 -5.69 8.45 -11.48
C GLY A 154 -4.64 7.37 -11.36
N ARG A 155 -4.95 6.17 -11.83
CA ARG A 155 -4.11 4.99 -11.75
C ARG A 155 -3.46 4.71 -13.10
N MET A 156 -2.23 4.23 -13.10
CA MET A 156 -1.59 3.72 -14.31
C MET A 156 -2.10 2.30 -14.64
N SER A 157 -1.97 1.89 -15.89
CA SER A 157 -2.30 0.52 -16.27
C SER A 157 -1.35 -0.47 -15.60
N GLN A 158 -1.82 -1.70 -15.40
CA GLN A 158 -0.98 -2.79 -14.90
C GLN A 158 0.27 -2.98 -15.77
N GLN A 159 0.12 -2.99 -17.10
CA GLN A 159 1.23 -3.18 -18.04
C GLN A 159 2.29 -2.08 -17.88
N ASP A 160 1.85 -0.83 -17.77
CA ASP A 160 2.76 0.30 -17.64
C ASP A 160 3.49 0.26 -16.28
N PHE A 161 2.79 -0.05 -15.20
CA PHE A 161 3.40 -0.22 -13.88
C PHE A 161 4.52 -1.26 -13.92
N TRP A 162 4.26 -2.45 -14.47
CA TRP A 162 5.27 -3.51 -14.54
C TRP A 162 6.44 -3.18 -15.47
N SER A 163 6.24 -2.34 -16.47
CA SER A 163 7.34 -1.87 -17.33
C SER A 163 8.30 -0.92 -16.60
N ARG A 164 7.81 -0.23 -15.56
CA ARG A 164 8.53 0.81 -14.79
C ARG A 164 9.19 0.31 -13.54
N VAL A 165 8.80 -0.85 -13.03
CA VAL A 165 9.23 -1.35 -11.72
C VAL A 165 10.25 -2.47 -11.84
N LYS A 166 11.29 -2.42 -10.96
CA LYS A 166 12.24 -3.50 -10.74
C LYS A 166 12.38 -3.74 -9.25
N PHE A 167 12.25 -4.99 -8.82
CA PHE A 167 12.45 -5.38 -7.43
C PHE A 167 13.94 -5.49 -7.10
N LEU A 168 14.31 -5.04 -5.93
CA LEU A 168 15.67 -5.06 -5.42
C LEU A 168 15.75 -5.97 -4.20
N GLY A 169 16.10 -7.23 -4.42
CA GLY A 169 16.23 -8.23 -3.36
C GLY A 169 14.90 -8.65 -2.71
N ALA A 170 15.00 -9.36 -1.60
CA ALA A 170 13.86 -9.86 -0.84
C ALA A 170 13.13 -8.75 -0.06
N PRO A 171 11.81 -8.89 0.14
CA PRO A 171 11.09 -8.01 1.04
C PRO A 171 11.62 -8.16 2.48
N ALA A 172 11.80 -7.04 3.17
CA ALA A 172 12.23 -6.99 4.56
C ALA A 172 11.33 -6.06 5.37
N PRO A 173 10.32 -6.59 6.08
CA PRO A 173 9.39 -5.79 6.89
C PRO A 173 10.08 -4.91 7.95
N SER A 174 11.30 -5.29 8.38
CA SER A 174 12.12 -4.49 9.29
C SER A 174 12.57 -3.13 8.74
N ARG A 175 12.40 -2.91 7.43
CA ARG A 175 12.64 -1.58 6.82
C ARG A 175 11.50 -0.59 7.05
N ILE A 176 10.37 -1.06 7.57
CA ILE A 176 9.17 -0.26 7.78
C ILE A 176 9.15 0.26 9.21
N ASP A 177 9.30 1.57 9.37
CA ASP A 177 9.15 2.23 10.65
C ASP A 177 7.68 2.49 10.99
N THR A 178 7.31 2.24 12.23
CA THR A 178 6.03 2.66 12.79
C THR A 178 6.29 3.75 13.82
N LEU A 179 5.61 4.88 13.70
CA LEU A 179 5.77 6.05 14.55
C LEU A 179 4.56 6.19 15.48
N ASP A 180 4.74 6.81 16.62
CA ASP A 180 3.60 7.27 17.41
C ASP A 180 2.98 8.51 16.75
N PHE A 181 1.65 8.55 16.62
CA PHE A 181 0.95 9.68 16.01
C PHE A 181 1.27 11.00 16.71
N ASP A 182 1.43 10.99 18.03
CA ASP A 182 1.81 12.17 18.81
C ASP A 182 3.16 12.77 18.40
N ALA A 183 4.06 11.96 17.89
CA ALA A 183 5.35 12.42 17.39
C ALA A 183 5.26 13.12 16.03
N VAL A 184 4.21 12.85 15.24
CA VAL A 184 4.07 13.36 13.85
C VAL A 184 2.91 14.32 13.63
N LYS A 185 1.91 14.36 14.52
CA LYS A 185 0.66 15.13 14.34
C LYS A 185 0.87 16.61 14.05
N ASN A 186 1.95 17.20 14.53
CA ASN A 186 2.28 18.64 14.36
C ASN A 186 3.38 18.89 13.31
N LEU A 187 3.85 17.83 12.62
CA LEU A 187 4.88 17.95 11.60
C LEU A 187 4.29 18.37 10.24
N ASN A 188 5.17 18.72 9.31
CA ASN A 188 4.76 19.11 7.96
C ASN A 188 4.03 17.97 7.24
N LYS A 189 2.74 18.19 6.93
CA LYS A 189 1.90 17.19 6.29
C LYS A 189 2.39 16.79 4.90
N ASP A 190 2.98 17.71 4.15
CA ASP A 190 3.50 17.40 2.81
C ASP A 190 4.62 16.36 2.86
N GLN A 191 5.41 16.39 3.92
CA GLN A 191 6.50 15.44 4.12
C GLN A 191 6.01 14.13 4.72
N TRP A 192 5.19 14.20 5.77
CA TRP A 192 4.87 13.05 6.62
C TRP A 192 3.61 12.28 6.23
N ALA A 193 2.78 12.81 5.31
CA ALA A 193 1.66 12.07 4.77
C ALA A 193 2.15 10.86 3.97
N GLY A 194 1.72 9.68 4.40
CA GLY A 194 2.13 8.36 3.91
C GLY A 194 2.82 7.50 4.96
N CYS A 195 3.31 8.08 6.07
CA CYS A 195 3.98 7.29 7.13
C CYS A 195 3.01 6.32 7.82
N ILE A 196 3.57 5.26 8.40
CA ILE A 196 2.80 4.34 9.25
C ILE A 196 2.86 4.84 10.68
N VAL A 197 1.68 4.99 11.28
CA VAL A 197 1.56 5.42 12.67
C VAL A 197 0.81 4.40 13.53
N ARG A 198 1.11 4.46 14.81
CA ARG A 198 0.34 3.85 15.89
C ARG A 198 -0.45 4.94 16.60
N VAL A 199 -1.73 4.70 16.81
CA VAL A 199 -2.62 5.57 17.62
C VAL A 199 -3.27 4.74 18.72
N ARG A 200 -3.65 5.38 19.82
CA ARG A 200 -4.39 4.74 20.91
C ARG A 200 -5.56 5.61 21.34
N GLY A 201 -6.76 5.02 21.37
CA GLY A 201 -7.97 5.77 21.73
C GLY A 201 -9.25 4.96 21.59
N THR A 202 -10.36 5.59 21.88
CA THR A 202 -11.70 5.03 21.69
C THR A 202 -12.26 5.47 20.33
N ILE A 203 -13.10 4.64 19.70
CA ILE A 203 -13.71 4.97 18.40
C ILE A 203 -15.18 5.33 18.60
N THR A 204 -15.59 6.44 18.02
CA THR A 204 -17.00 6.78 17.82
C THR A 204 -17.36 6.63 16.36
N THR A 205 -18.40 5.87 16.08
CA THR A 205 -18.95 5.70 14.72
C THR A 205 -19.71 6.94 14.27
N VAL A 206 -19.71 7.20 12.98
CA VAL A 206 -20.48 8.30 12.37
C VAL A 206 -21.98 8.14 12.64
N ASN A 207 -22.46 6.90 12.71
CA ASN A 207 -23.83 6.53 13.06
C ASN A 207 -23.82 5.55 14.25
N PRO A 208 -24.40 5.92 15.39
CA PRO A 208 -24.40 5.06 16.58
C PRO A 208 -25.28 3.80 16.43
N GLU A 209 -26.14 3.72 15.42
CA GLU A 209 -26.92 2.52 15.13
C GLU A 209 -26.08 1.44 14.41
N HIS A 210 -24.98 1.84 13.78
CA HIS A 210 -24.06 0.96 13.07
C HIS A 210 -22.67 0.95 13.73
N MET A 211 -22.53 0.13 14.77
CA MET A 211 -21.30 0.03 15.56
C MET A 211 -20.24 -0.88 14.88
N VAL A 212 -19.86 -0.52 13.64
CA VAL A 212 -18.84 -1.22 12.84
C VAL A 212 -17.89 -0.22 12.17
N MET A 213 -16.78 -0.72 11.66
CA MET A 213 -15.76 0.14 11.02
C MET A 213 -16.28 0.86 9.77
N ALA A 214 -17.12 0.22 8.96
CA ALA A 214 -17.71 0.83 7.77
C ALA A 214 -19.01 0.12 7.35
N ALA A 215 -20.14 0.58 7.86
CA ALA A 215 -21.44 0.14 7.39
C ALA A 215 -21.72 0.73 5.99
N PRO A 216 -22.18 -0.07 5.01
CA PRO A 216 -22.50 0.42 3.67
C PRO A 216 -23.52 1.55 3.65
N GLU A 217 -24.47 1.55 4.58
CA GLU A 217 -25.54 2.52 4.73
C GLU A 217 -25.03 3.93 5.12
N ASP A 218 -23.85 4.00 5.74
CA ASP A 218 -23.21 5.24 6.20
C ASP A 218 -22.13 5.74 5.23
N ALA A 219 -21.97 5.06 4.09
CA ALA A 219 -20.93 5.39 3.13
C ALA A 219 -21.20 6.69 2.37
N ASP A 220 -20.13 7.46 2.18
CA ASP A 220 -20.18 8.62 1.27
C ASP A 220 -20.04 8.22 -0.22
N ASP A 221 -20.05 9.22 -1.12
CA ASP A 221 -19.89 9.01 -2.57
C ASP A 221 -18.60 8.27 -2.96
N GLY A 222 -17.62 8.18 -2.05
CA GLY A 222 -16.36 7.46 -2.24
C GLY A 222 -16.38 6.02 -1.70
N ASN A 223 -17.55 5.51 -1.33
CA ASN A 223 -17.72 4.18 -0.71
C ASN A 223 -16.89 4.01 0.58
N GLY A 224 -16.74 5.05 1.35
CA GLY A 224 -16.01 5.00 2.61
C GLY A 224 -16.79 5.64 3.75
N VAL A 225 -16.54 5.15 4.97
CA VAL A 225 -17.08 5.69 6.22
C VAL A 225 -15.93 6.33 7.00
N THR A 226 -16.17 7.51 7.56
CA THR A 226 -15.17 8.22 8.37
C THR A 226 -15.62 8.26 9.82
N ASN A 227 -15.07 7.39 10.64
CA ASN A 227 -15.26 7.37 12.09
C ASN A 227 -14.24 8.29 12.78
N THR A 228 -14.43 8.54 14.07
CA THR A 228 -13.55 9.38 14.87
C THR A 228 -12.87 8.58 15.97
N ILE A 229 -11.52 8.62 16.01
CA ILE A 229 -10.76 8.20 17.19
C ILE A 229 -10.61 9.38 18.15
N HIS A 230 -10.99 9.16 19.40
CA HIS A 230 -10.68 10.03 20.53
C HIS A 230 -9.38 9.57 21.16
N LEU A 231 -8.31 10.32 20.97
CA LEU A 231 -6.95 9.95 21.34
C LEU A 231 -6.77 9.97 22.86
N GLN A 232 -6.05 9.01 23.43
CA GLN A 232 -5.74 8.99 24.88
C GLN A 232 -4.94 10.22 25.32
N GLY A 233 -4.09 10.78 24.45
CA GLY A 233 -3.35 12.02 24.69
C GLY A 233 -4.15 13.30 24.47
N GLY A 234 -5.47 13.19 24.20
CA GLY A 234 -6.35 14.30 23.84
C GLY A 234 -6.36 14.63 22.35
N GLY A 235 -7.50 15.18 21.92
CA GLY A 235 -7.78 15.46 20.51
C GLY A 235 -8.42 14.28 19.78
N THR A 236 -8.64 14.45 18.49
CA THR A 236 -9.30 13.48 17.63
C THR A 236 -8.52 13.23 16.35
N LEU A 237 -8.76 12.07 15.75
CA LEU A 237 -8.22 11.71 14.44
C LEU A 237 -9.32 11.02 13.62
N ALA A 238 -9.49 11.43 12.37
CA ALA A 238 -10.39 10.76 11.44
C ALA A 238 -9.83 9.38 11.04
N VAL A 239 -10.66 8.34 11.09
CA VAL A 239 -10.35 7.01 10.59
C VAL A 239 -11.25 6.69 9.43
N ARG A 240 -10.68 6.63 8.23
CA ARG A 240 -11.44 6.32 7.03
C ARG A 240 -11.31 4.86 6.65
N THR A 241 -12.45 4.19 6.53
CA THR A 241 -12.53 2.79 6.14
C THR A 241 -13.44 2.64 4.92
N SER A 242 -12.96 1.95 3.90
CA SER A 242 -13.74 1.56 2.73
C SER A 242 -14.77 0.49 3.12
N THR A 243 -15.97 0.57 2.57
CA THR A 243 -16.98 -0.49 2.73
C THR A 243 -16.56 -1.80 2.06
N TYR A 244 -15.53 -1.78 1.20
CA TYR A 244 -14.92 -2.96 0.58
C TYR A 244 -13.77 -3.56 1.40
N ALA A 245 -13.38 -2.94 2.50
CA ALA A 245 -12.34 -3.49 3.38
C ALA A 245 -12.80 -4.81 3.99
N TYR A 246 -11.91 -5.79 4.09
CA TYR A 246 -12.24 -7.11 4.69
C TYR A 246 -12.67 -7.00 6.14
N PHE A 247 -12.31 -5.91 6.81
CA PHE A 247 -12.67 -5.59 8.19
C PHE A 247 -13.77 -4.50 8.29
N ALA A 248 -14.48 -4.17 7.20
CA ALA A 248 -15.55 -3.16 7.22
C ALA A 248 -16.62 -3.46 8.28
N SER A 249 -16.99 -4.72 8.45
CA SER A 249 -17.95 -5.20 9.46
C SER A 249 -17.34 -5.46 10.84
N TYR A 250 -16.07 -5.12 11.08
CA TYR A 250 -15.45 -5.29 12.40
C TYR A 250 -16.21 -4.48 13.45
N PRO A 251 -16.69 -5.12 14.55
CA PRO A 251 -17.50 -4.45 15.54
C PRO A 251 -16.70 -3.49 16.40
N ILE A 252 -17.24 -2.30 16.61
CA ILE A 252 -16.68 -1.30 17.49
C ILE A 252 -17.38 -1.39 18.86
N LYS A 253 -16.62 -1.63 19.91
CA LYS A 253 -17.10 -1.66 21.29
C LYS A 253 -17.09 -0.26 21.87
N PRO A 254 -18.22 0.23 22.43
CA PRO A 254 -18.26 1.52 23.12
C PRO A 254 -17.21 1.58 24.24
N ASP A 255 -16.59 2.73 24.41
CA ASP A 255 -15.62 3.03 25.50
C ASP A 255 -14.39 2.12 25.52
N HIS A 256 -14.25 1.19 24.58
CA HIS A 256 -13.07 0.33 24.48
C HIS A 256 -11.90 1.10 23.86
N VAL A 257 -10.72 0.96 24.48
CA VAL A 257 -9.49 1.59 24.00
C VAL A 257 -8.77 0.66 23.05
N TYR A 258 -8.72 1.04 21.79
CA TYR A 258 -7.99 0.34 20.74
C TYR A 258 -6.58 0.88 20.60
N THR A 259 -5.65 0.00 20.22
CA THR A 259 -4.39 0.39 19.59
C THR A 259 -4.51 0.11 18.10
N ILE A 260 -4.40 1.15 17.27
CA ILE A 260 -4.61 1.04 15.82
C ILE A 260 -3.36 1.48 15.10
N TYR A 261 -2.98 0.69 14.10
CA TYR A 261 -1.92 0.99 13.16
C TYR A 261 -2.53 1.39 11.82
N GLY A 262 -1.83 2.20 11.05
CA GLY A 262 -2.32 2.56 9.71
C GLY A 262 -1.41 3.55 9.00
N VAL A 263 -1.72 3.79 7.74
CA VAL A 263 -1.10 4.83 6.94
C VAL A 263 -1.74 6.17 7.31
N LEU A 264 -0.92 7.11 7.74
CA LEU A 264 -1.34 8.48 8.02
C LEU A 264 -1.37 9.25 6.70
N SER A 265 -2.54 9.54 6.20
CA SER A 265 -2.76 10.39 5.05
C SER A 265 -3.27 11.76 5.47
N ARG A 266 -3.37 12.69 4.52
CA ARG A 266 -4.05 13.96 4.74
C ARG A 266 -5.27 14.05 3.81
N TYR A 267 -6.28 14.76 4.27
CA TYR A 267 -7.36 15.21 3.40
C TYR A 267 -7.47 16.73 3.52
N VAL A 268 -6.88 17.41 2.54
CA VAL A 268 -6.64 18.86 2.56
C VAL A 268 -5.79 19.23 3.79
N ASP A 269 -6.37 19.82 4.82
CA ASP A 269 -5.66 20.29 6.01
C ASP A 269 -5.75 19.34 7.22
N ASP A 270 -6.53 18.27 7.11
CA ASP A 270 -6.73 17.34 8.21
C ASP A 270 -5.95 16.04 8.03
N TRP A 271 -5.49 15.47 9.16
CA TRP A 271 -4.96 14.11 9.18
C TRP A 271 -6.09 13.09 9.11
N GLN A 272 -5.84 12.02 8.37
CA GLN A 272 -6.74 10.89 8.22
C GLN A 272 -5.95 9.58 8.31
N LEU A 273 -6.40 8.65 9.14
CA LEU A 273 -5.81 7.32 9.28
C LEU A 273 -6.52 6.33 8.35
N GLY A 274 -5.76 5.63 7.53
CA GLY A 274 -6.20 4.48 6.75
C GLY A 274 -5.64 3.18 7.34
N ILE A 275 -6.49 2.35 7.92
CA ILE A 275 -6.13 1.03 8.42
C ILE A 275 -5.76 0.15 7.23
N ARG A 276 -4.65 -0.60 7.32
CA ARG A 276 -4.15 -1.42 6.21
C ARG A 276 -4.86 -2.77 6.16
N THR A 277 -4.89 -3.45 7.31
CA THR A 277 -5.44 -4.80 7.45
C THR A 277 -6.13 -4.94 8.80
N MET A 278 -6.86 -6.04 8.99
CA MET A 278 -7.51 -6.33 10.28
C MET A 278 -6.51 -6.50 11.43
N SER A 279 -5.28 -6.95 11.16
CA SER A 279 -4.23 -7.09 12.19
C SER A 279 -3.71 -5.74 12.71
N ASP A 280 -4.05 -4.65 12.06
CA ASP A 280 -3.74 -3.30 12.53
C ASP A 280 -4.68 -2.82 13.64
N ILE A 281 -5.75 -3.57 13.95
CA ILE A 281 -6.71 -3.27 15.03
C ILE A 281 -6.39 -4.20 16.19
N VAL A 282 -5.88 -3.64 17.30
CA VAL A 282 -5.49 -4.40 18.50
C VAL A 282 -6.33 -3.92 19.67
N GLU A 283 -7.00 -4.89 20.31
CA GLU A 283 -7.82 -4.67 21.53
C GLU A 283 -6.98 -4.69 22.81
#